data_2a2886eeb57b3b5f33219e100692ab67
#
_entry.id   2a2886eeb57b3b5f33219e100692ab67
#
_cell.length_a   1.000
_cell.length_b   1.000
_cell.length_c   1.000
_cell.angle_alpha   90.00
_cell.angle_beta   90.00
_cell.angle_gamma   90.00
#
_symmetry.space_group_name_H-M   'P 1'
#
loop_
_entity.id
_entity.type
_entity.pdbx_description
1 polymer ?
#
loop_
_entity_poly.entity_id
_entity_poly.type
_entity_poly.pdbx_seq_one_letter_code
_entity_poly.pdbx_strand_id
1 'polypeptide(L)'
;NLDMNAEYKIAWIFPVLLLPPIGILLYIMLRRHKLPRRRRLILSASFRGAKCLYANAEKDNSDNRLIQNDDFARQCAEYITVHTGMPLSDCTDFQYFPTGEAYAAQLLTELKKAEKYIFLEYFVIQPGKFLNSVLEILEDKAKNGVDVRFIYDDIGSMLKVPGNYAETLEKRGIKCMCFNPFRPVLDIAQNNRTHRKIAVIDGKTAFTGGVNLADEYINETHPFGHWKDTGIMVRGRVVQNFSAMFLQLWSLRNENEDFQKYLTDEPEGNCSCIAFSDAPYGQDTNVCENLYLKIIYNAKKYVYINTPYLILDGEMQRALITAARSGVDVRITVPHI
;
A
#
# COMPACT_ATOMS: atom_id res chain seq x y z
N ASN A 1 -20.12 17.42 6.42
CA ASN A 1 -18.85 16.94 5.84
C ASN A 1 -18.79 17.36 4.39
N LEU A 2 -17.89 18.31 4.08
CA LEU A 2 -17.71 18.81 2.71
C LEU A 2 -16.99 17.78 1.81
N ASP A 3 -16.26 16.84 2.40
CA ASP A 3 -15.37 15.88 1.70
C ASP A 3 -16.01 14.51 1.40
N MET A 4 -17.30 14.35 1.59
CA MET A 4 -18.01 13.11 1.24
C MET A 4 -18.56 13.22 -0.17
N ASN A 5 -18.35 12.17 -0.96
CA ASN A 5 -18.95 12.02 -2.29
C ASN A 5 -20.48 12.24 -2.24
N ALA A 6 -21.03 12.93 -3.24
CA ALA A 6 -22.45 13.29 -3.28
C ALA A 6 -23.37 12.06 -3.22
N GLU A 7 -23.00 10.98 -3.88
CA GLU A 7 -23.74 9.71 -3.89
C GLU A 7 -23.86 9.10 -2.49
N TYR A 8 -22.78 9.18 -1.71
CA TYR A 8 -22.78 8.71 -0.33
C TYR A 8 -23.66 9.58 0.58
N LYS A 9 -23.69 10.90 0.35
CA LYS A 9 -24.61 11.81 1.06
C LYS A 9 -26.06 11.46 0.77
N ILE A 10 -26.41 11.20 -0.49
CA ILE A 10 -27.77 10.81 -0.93
C ILE A 10 -28.13 9.47 -0.29
N ALA A 11 -27.22 8.49 -0.29
CA ALA A 11 -27.46 7.19 0.33
C ALA A 11 -27.83 7.29 1.82
N TRP A 12 -27.32 8.30 2.55
CA TRP A 12 -27.69 8.54 3.94
C TRP A 12 -28.96 9.37 4.10
N ILE A 13 -29.26 10.29 3.17
CA ILE A 13 -30.47 11.09 3.23
C ILE A 13 -31.72 10.20 3.15
N PHE A 14 -31.68 9.16 2.30
CA PHE A 14 -32.84 8.29 2.07
C PHE A 14 -33.31 7.54 3.33
N PRO A 15 -32.47 6.81 4.11
CA PRO A 15 -32.87 6.19 5.37
C PRO A 15 -33.36 7.20 6.43
N VAL A 16 -32.71 8.39 6.47
CA VAL A 16 -33.07 9.45 7.43
C VAL A 16 -34.45 10.02 7.12
N LEU A 17 -34.80 10.17 5.84
CA LEU A 17 -36.14 10.68 5.45
C LEU A 17 -37.23 9.62 5.59
N LEU A 18 -36.90 8.35 5.28
CA LEU A 18 -37.90 7.26 5.31
C LEU A 18 -38.25 6.86 6.76
N LEU A 19 -37.29 6.79 7.65
CA LEU A 19 -37.44 6.38 9.05
C LEU A 19 -36.62 7.32 9.97
N PRO A 20 -37.06 8.58 10.17
CA PRO A 20 -36.25 9.62 10.79
C PRO A 20 -35.54 9.22 12.09
N PRO A 21 -36.22 8.65 13.12
CA PRO A 21 -35.52 8.28 14.37
C PRO A 21 -34.46 7.19 14.16
N ILE A 22 -34.80 6.17 13.37
CA ILE A 22 -33.90 5.02 13.11
C ILE A 22 -32.77 5.43 12.17
N GLY A 23 -33.07 6.16 11.09
CA GLY A 23 -32.09 6.64 10.12
C GLY A 23 -31.08 7.59 10.76
N ILE A 24 -31.50 8.49 11.63
CA ILE A 24 -30.60 9.37 12.39
C ILE A 24 -29.71 8.55 13.35
N LEU A 25 -30.29 7.58 14.07
CA LEU A 25 -29.54 6.71 14.96
C LEU A 25 -28.48 5.90 14.19
N LEU A 26 -28.88 5.27 13.09
CA LEU A 26 -27.97 4.53 12.19
C LEU A 26 -26.87 5.45 11.65
N TYR A 27 -27.23 6.64 11.19
CA TYR A 27 -26.26 7.62 10.70
C TYR A 27 -25.24 7.99 11.77
N ILE A 28 -25.68 8.25 13.01
CA ILE A 28 -24.78 8.60 14.13
C ILE A 28 -23.89 7.40 14.50
N MET A 29 -24.44 6.18 14.52
CA MET A 29 -23.70 4.96 14.83
C MET A 29 -22.67 4.62 13.75
N LEU A 30 -23.07 4.69 12.49
CA LEU A 30 -22.26 4.26 11.34
C LEU A 30 -21.40 5.38 10.75
N ARG A 31 -21.61 6.64 11.11
CA ARG A 31 -20.83 7.79 10.65
C ARG A 31 -19.38 7.81 11.20
N ARG A 32 -19.09 7.05 12.26
CA ARG A 32 -17.80 7.09 12.93
C ARG A 32 -16.73 6.31 12.15
N HIS A 33 -16.19 6.91 11.10
CA HIS A 33 -15.01 6.40 10.38
C HIS A 33 -13.68 6.61 11.12
N LYS A 34 -13.71 7.26 12.29
CA LYS A 34 -12.49 7.67 12.99
C LYS A 34 -11.99 6.54 13.89
N LEU A 35 -10.71 6.23 13.74
CA LEU A 35 -9.98 5.38 14.65
C LEU A 35 -10.19 5.78 16.12
N PRO A 36 -10.15 4.82 17.06
CA PRO A 36 -10.04 5.10 18.46
C PRO A 36 -8.92 6.10 18.76
N ARG A 37 -9.16 7.05 19.67
CA ARG A 37 -8.23 8.15 19.97
C ARG A 37 -6.78 7.66 20.19
N ARG A 38 -6.61 6.56 20.93
CA ARG A 38 -5.29 5.96 21.19
C ARG A 38 -4.57 5.57 19.90
N ARG A 39 -5.21 4.79 19.01
CA ARG A 39 -4.60 4.38 17.73
C ARG A 39 -4.24 5.58 16.86
N ARG A 40 -5.08 6.60 16.84
CA ARG A 40 -4.79 7.83 16.09
C ARG A 40 -3.57 8.57 16.65
N LEU A 41 -3.40 8.63 17.98
CA LEU A 41 -2.23 9.25 18.61
C LEU A 41 -0.95 8.46 18.30
N ILE A 42 -0.99 7.12 18.38
CA ILE A 42 0.14 6.24 18.02
C ILE A 42 0.56 6.49 16.57
N LEU A 43 -0.38 6.46 15.63
CA LEU A 43 -0.07 6.70 14.22
C LEU A 43 0.47 8.11 13.97
N SER A 44 -0.13 9.14 14.59
CA SER A 44 0.39 10.51 14.48
C SER A 44 1.80 10.65 15.03
N ALA A 45 2.14 9.93 16.09
CA ALA A 45 3.50 9.89 16.64
C ALA A 45 4.44 9.15 15.70
N SER A 46 4.01 8.01 15.12
CA SER A 46 4.80 7.21 14.20
C SER A 46 5.07 7.94 12.88
N PHE A 47 4.11 8.73 12.36
CA PHE A 47 4.34 9.58 11.19
C PHE A 47 5.45 10.62 11.44
N ARG A 48 5.48 11.21 12.65
CA ARG A 48 6.57 12.14 13.01
C ARG A 48 7.90 11.43 13.20
N GLY A 49 7.89 10.25 13.84
CA GLY A 49 9.10 9.42 14.04
C GLY A 49 9.72 8.96 12.74
N ALA A 50 8.89 8.54 11.78
CA ALA A 50 9.35 8.04 10.49
C ALA A 50 10.06 9.09 9.62
N LYS A 51 9.89 10.40 9.92
CA LYS A 51 10.57 11.47 9.14
C LYS A 51 12.09 11.33 9.11
N CYS A 52 12.71 10.75 10.14
CA CYS A 52 14.16 10.54 10.12
C CYS A 52 14.62 9.60 8.99
N LEU A 53 13.76 8.67 8.54
CA LEU A 53 14.11 7.69 7.51
C LEU A 53 14.31 8.32 6.13
N TYR A 54 13.69 9.45 5.86
CA TYR A 54 13.77 10.12 4.56
C TYR A 54 14.31 11.56 4.64
N ALA A 55 14.85 11.96 5.78
CA ALA A 55 15.44 13.30 5.96
C ALA A 55 16.61 13.56 4.99
N ASN A 56 17.35 12.52 4.58
CA ASN A 56 18.42 12.66 3.59
C ASN A 56 17.88 12.90 2.18
N ALA A 57 16.75 12.28 1.81
CA ALA A 57 16.10 12.52 0.53
C ALA A 57 15.57 13.97 0.41
N GLU A 58 15.13 14.58 1.52
CA GLU A 58 14.69 15.98 1.54
C GLU A 58 15.84 16.98 1.26
N LYS A 59 17.07 16.65 1.69
CA LYS A 59 18.23 17.53 1.48
C LYS A 59 18.70 17.58 0.03
N ASP A 60 18.54 16.48 -0.71
CA ASP A 60 18.99 16.39 -2.11
C ASP A 60 17.96 16.93 -3.11
N ASN A 61 16.71 17.17 -2.68
CA ASN A 61 15.64 17.67 -3.56
C ASN A 61 15.87 19.06 -4.14
N SER A 62 16.86 19.83 -3.63
CA SER A 62 17.23 21.14 -4.16
C SER A 62 17.85 21.09 -5.58
N ASP A 63 18.37 19.92 -5.99
CA ASP A 63 19.10 19.71 -7.26
C ASP A 63 18.44 18.67 -8.19
N ASN A 64 17.12 18.46 -8.06
CA ASN A 64 16.38 17.42 -8.76
C ASN A 64 16.31 17.67 -10.28
N ARG A 65 17.41 17.38 -10.99
CA ARG A 65 17.61 17.68 -12.42
C ARG A 65 16.66 16.91 -13.32
N LEU A 66 16.21 15.71 -12.89
CA LEU A 66 15.40 14.83 -13.75
C LEU A 66 13.97 15.32 -13.95
N ILE A 67 13.38 15.98 -12.94
CA ILE A 67 12.02 16.54 -13.06
C ILE A 67 12.00 18.05 -13.30
N GLN A 68 13.17 18.74 -13.34
CA GLN A 68 13.23 20.17 -13.62
C GLN A 68 12.69 20.54 -15.01
N ASN A 69 12.79 19.63 -15.97
CA ASN A 69 12.33 19.82 -17.34
C ASN A 69 10.90 19.31 -17.60
N ASP A 70 10.23 18.74 -16.58
CA ASP A 70 8.84 18.27 -16.66
C ASP A 70 8.01 18.91 -15.56
N ASP A 71 7.37 20.04 -15.89
CA ASP A 71 6.52 20.79 -14.97
C ASP A 71 5.37 19.95 -14.40
N PHE A 72 4.83 19.01 -15.19
CA PHE A 72 3.76 18.16 -14.72
C PHE A 72 4.25 17.13 -13.70
N ALA A 73 5.38 16.47 -13.97
CA ALA A 73 6.00 15.53 -13.03
C ALA A 73 6.38 16.24 -11.71
N ARG A 74 6.94 17.45 -11.81
CA ARG A 74 7.27 18.28 -10.64
C ARG A 74 6.04 18.61 -9.80
N GLN A 75 4.96 19.09 -10.44
CA GLN A 75 3.70 19.39 -9.74
C GLN A 75 3.07 18.14 -9.09
N CYS A 76 3.18 16.96 -9.70
CA CYS A 76 2.72 15.71 -9.10
C CYS A 76 3.58 15.34 -7.88
N ALA A 77 4.90 15.46 -7.97
CA ALA A 77 5.82 15.20 -6.89
C ALA A 77 5.58 16.14 -5.69
N GLU A 78 5.45 17.43 -5.95
CA GLU A 78 5.13 18.45 -4.93
C GLU A 78 3.78 18.12 -4.24
N TYR A 79 2.74 17.80 -5.03
CA TYR A 79 1.44 17.44 -4.51
C TYR A 79 1.52 16.22 -3.57
N ILE A 80 2.20 15.15 -4.00
CA ILE A 80 2.38 13.95 -3.18
C ILE A 80 3.14 14.30 -1.89
N THR A 81 4.28 14.99 -2.00
CA THR A 81 5.13 15.33 -0.85
C THR A 81 4.38 16.18 0.17
N VAL A 82 3.64 17.20 -0.27
CA VAL A 82 2.87 18.08 0.62
C VAL A 82 1.79 17.32 1.38
N HIS A 83 1.07 16.42 0.70
CA HIS A 83 -0.08 15.74 1.31
C HIS A 83 0.28 14.44 2.03
N THR A 84 1.38 13.76 1.67
CA THR A 84 1.78 12.50 2.31
C THR A 84 2.99 12.64 3.24
N GLY A 85 3.78 13.71 3.07
CA GLY A 85 5.07 13.88 3.73
C GLY A 85 6.16 12.95 3.18
N MET A 86 5.88 12.18 2.11
CA MET A 86 6.86 11.31 1.48
C MET A 86 7.66 12.08 0.43
N PRO A 87 8.99 12.14 0.53
CA PRO A 87 9.81 12.90 -0.40
C PRO A 87 10.02 12.15 -1.72
N LEU A 88 10.31 12.91 -2.75
CA LEU A 88 10.91 12.40 -3.98
C LEU A 88 12.33 11.91 -3.69
N SER A 89 12.71 10.80 -4.28
CA SER A 89 14.07 10.26 -4.22
C SER A 89 14.64 10.16 -5.64
N ASP A 90 15.80 10.76 -5.87
CA ASP A 90 16.47 10.68 -7.16
C ASP A 90 17.26 9.39 -7.27
N CYS A 91 18.19 9.09 -6.56
CA CYS A 91 19.04 7.92 -6.66
C CYS A 91 18.24 6.62 -6.46
N THR A 92 17.47 6.25 -7.49
CA THR A 92 16.62 5.05 -7.51
C THR A 92 16.93 4.22 -8.75
N ASP A 93 17.05 2.91 -8.58
CA ASP A 93 16.99 1.90 -9.63
C ASP A 93 15.70 1.08 -9.50
N PHE A 94 15.18 0.59 -10.61
CA PHE A 94 13.97 -0.22 -10.59
C PHE A 94 13.97 -1.35 -11.61
N GLN A 95 13.28 -2.43 -11.27
CA GLN A 95 13.01 -3.56 -12.15
C GLN A 95 11.52 -3.85 -12.17
N TYR A 96 10.93 -3.84 -13.37
CA TYR A 96 9.53 -4.21 -13.57
C TYR A 96 9.39 -5.71 -13.85
N PHE A 97 8.40 -6.32 -13.24
CA PHE A 97 8.03 -7.72 -13.44
C PHE A 97 6.69 -7.79 -14.15
N PRO A 98 6.65 -8.31 -15.39
CA PRO A 98 5.41 -8.41 -16.15
C PRO A 98 4.48 -9.51 -15.67
N THR A 99 4.92 -10.42 -14.79
CA THR A 99 4.13 -11.53 -14.25
C THR A 99 4.41 -11.75 -12.76
N GLY A 100 3.44 -12.40 -12.07
CA GLY A 100 3.59 -12.77 -10.68
C GLY A 100 4.69 -13.78 -10.45
N GLU A 101 4.91 -14.72 -11.39
CA GLU A 101 5.97 -15.73 -11.31
C GLU A 101 7.36 -15.09 -11.33
N ALA A 102 7.59 -14.12 -12.22
CA ALA A 102 8.87 -13.41 -12.29
C ALA A 102 9.11 -12.58 -11.03
N TYR A 103 8.06 -11.91 -10.50
CA TYR A 103 8.11 -11.19 -9.24
C TYR A 103 8.48 -12.13 -8.07
N ALA A 104 7.78 -13.27 -7.94
CA ALA A 104 8.01 -14.22 -6.86
C ALA A 104 9.42 -14.81 -6.87
N ALA A 105 9.91 -15.20 -8.04
CA ALA A 105 11.27 -15.74 -8.20
C ALA A 105 12.34 -14.74 -7.71
N GLN A 106 12.19 -13.47 -8.07
CA GLN A 106 13.12 -12.42 -7.65
C GLN A 106 12.96 -12.12 -6.16
N LEU A 107 11.73 -12.05 -5.64
CA LEU A 107 11.46 -11.84 -4.21
C LEU A 107 12.15 -12.91 -3.35
N LEU A 108 11.98 -14.18 -3.69
CA LEU A 108 12.63 -15.29 -2.97
C LEU A 108 14.17 -15.20 -3.02
N THR A 109 14.70 -14.71 -4.14
CA THR A 109 16.14 -14.50 -4.31
C THR A 109 16.66 -13.38 -3.39
N GLU A 110 15.96 -12.26 -3.32
CA GLU A 110 16.37 -11.13 -2.48
C GLU A 110 16.17 -11.43 -0.98
N LEU A 111 15.09 -12.12 -0.59
CA LEU A 111 14.87 -12.52 0.80
C LEU A 111 16.02 -13.38 1.36
N LYS A 112 16.60 -14.26 0.53
CA LYS A 112 17.78 -15.06 0.92
C LYS A 112 19.04 -14.24 1.19
N LYS A 113 19.14 -13.02 0.66
CA LYS A 113 20.30 -12.12 0.85
C LYS A 113 20.22 -11.28 2.11
N ALA A 114 19.07 -11.25 2.79
CA ALA A 114 18.85 -10.42 3.98
C ALA A 114 19.88 -10.71 5.09
N GLU A 115 20.42 -9.66 5.68
CA GLU A 115 21.42 -9.70 6.74
C GLU A 115 20.98 -8.98 8.02
N LYS A 116 20.14 -7.93 7.90
CA LYS A 116 19.75 -7.05 9.02
C LYS A 116 18.28 -7.20 9.38
N TYR A 117 17.38 -6.97 8.40
CA TYR A 117 15.97 -7.04 8.64
C TYR A 117 15.14 -7.34 7.38
N ILE A 118 13.97 -7.93 7.58
CA ILE A 118 12.96 -8.17 6.55
C ILE A 118 11.62 -7.66 7.08
N PHE A 119 10.97 -6.78 6.31
CA PHE A 119 9.60 -6.33 6.58
C PHE A 119 8.69 -6.78 5.45
N LEU A 120 7.63 -7.50 5.80
CA LEU A 120 6.60 -7.94 4.85
C LEU A 120 5.23 -7.44 5.28
N GLU A 121 4.49 -6.84 4.36
CA GLU A 121 3.10 -6.43 4.53
C GLU A 121 2.30 -6.91 3.32
N TYR A 122 1.30 -7.76 3.55
CA TYR A 122 0.45 -8.33 2.51
C TYR A 122 -1.02 -8.34 2.92
N PHE A 123 -1.91 -8.10 1.95
CA PHE A 123 -3.34 -8.15 2.19
C PHE A 123 -3.84 -9.59 2.28
N VAL A 124 -3.48 -10.43 1.30
CA VAL A 124 -3.84 -11.84 1.28
C VAL A 124 -2.62 -12.70 1.55
N ILE A 125 -2.76 -13.63 2.50
CA ILE A 125 -1.85 -14.75 2.66
C ILE A 125 -2.65 -16.05 2.64
N GLN A 126 -2.13 -17.07 1.97
CA GLN A 126 -2.77 -18.38 1.89
C GLN A 126 -1.70 -19.47 1.89
N PRO A 127 -1.82 -20.50 2.76
CA PRO A 127 -0.93 -21.65 2.73
C PRO A 127 -0.90 -22.29 1.35
N GLY A 128 0.30 -22.50 0.84
CA GLY A 128 0.56 -23.04 -0.48
C GLY A 128 2.06 -23.00 -0.76
N LYS A 129 2.45 -23.31 -1.97
CA LYS A 129 3.87 -23.38 -2.38
C LYS A 129 4.58 -22.03 -2.18
N PHE A 130 3.97 -20.93 -2.64
CA PHE A 130 4.59 -19.62 -2.58
C PHE A 130 4.77 -19.13 -1.14
N LEU A 131 3.68 -19.10 -0.34
CA LEU A 131 3.79 -18.66 1.06
C LEU A 131 4.75 -19.54 1.84
N ASN A 132 4.70 -20.87 1.67
CA ASN A 132 5.59 -21.77 2.38
C ASN A 132 7.06 -21.51 2.04
N SER A 133 7.39 -21.32 0.75
CA SER A 133 8.76 -20.97 0.32
C SER A 133 9.24 -19.65 0.94
N VAL A 134 8.37 -18.65 1.05
CA VAL A 134 8.69 -17.40 1.76
C VAL A 134 8.94 -17.68 3.24
N LEU A 135 8.03 -18.40 3.91
CA LEU A 135 8.12 -18.66 5.35
C LEU A 135 9.35 -19.50 5.74
N GLU A 136 9.78 -20.45 4.91
CA GLU A 136 11.01 -21.22 5.11
C GLU A 136 12.24 -20.29 5.15
N ILE A 137 12.33 -19.33 4.22
CA ILE A 137 13.41 -18.34 4.21
C ILE A 137 13.32 -17.43 5.44
N LEU A 138 12.13 -16.94 5.77
CA LEU A 138 11.94 -16.04 6.92
C LEU A 138 12.33 -16.70 8.23
N GLU A 139 11.98 -17.98 8.39
CA GLU A 139 12.32 -18.77 9.58
C GLU A 139 13.83 -19.00 9.71
N ASP A 140 14.50 -19.35 8.60
CA ASP A 140 15.95 -19.47 8.57
C ASP A 140 16.63 -18.13 8.92
N LYS A 141 16.18 -17.03 8.33
CA LYS A 141 16.72 -15.70 8.60
C LYS A 141 16.49 -15.28 10.05
N ALA A 142 15.31 -15.53 10.61
CA ALA A 142 15.00 -15.23 12.01
C ALA A 142 15.91 -16.04 12.97
N LYS A 143 16.17 -17.32 12.70
CA LYS A 143 17.10 -18.15 13.45
C LYS A 143 18.53 -17.63 13.42
N ASN A 144 18.92 -16.99 12.32
CA ASN A 144 20.24 -16.38 12.13
C ASN A 144 20.31 -14.92 12.63
N GLY A 145 19.31 -14.43 13.38
CA GLY A 145 19.32 -13.13 14.05
C GLY A 145 18.83 -11.96 13.22
N VAL A 146 18.31 -12.18 12.01
CA VAL A 146 17.67 -11.14 11.20
C VAL A 146 16.35 -10.72 11.85
N ASP A 147 16.06 -9.40 11.92
CA ASP A 147 14.79 -8.88 12.45
C ASP A 147 13.66 -9.08 11.42
N VAL A 148 12.94 -10.19 11.53
CA VAL A 148 11.86 -10.53 10.60
C VAL A 148 10.52 -10.09 11.15
N ARG A 149 9.80 -9.23 10.40
CA ARG A 149 8.47 -8.72 10.76
C ARG A 149 7.48 -8.91 9.64
N PHE A 150 6.30 -9.39 9.98
CA PHE A 150 5.25 -9.71 9.03
C PHE A 150 3.91 -9.10 9.46
N ILE A 151 3.27 -8.35 8.56
CA ILE A 151 1.90 -7.84 8.71
C ILE A 151 1.03 -8.51 7.65
N TYR A 152 -0.10 -9.03 8.05
CA TYR A 152 -1.16 -9.44 7.12
C TYR A 152 -2.51 -8.89 7.54
N ASP A 153 -3.38 -8.63 6.56
CA ASP A 153 -4.74 -8.16 6.83
C ASP A 153 -5.66 -9.33 7.18
N ASP A 154 -6.47 -9.18 8.22
CA ASP A 154 -7.35 -10.24 8.69
C ASP A 154 -8.44 -10.59 7.67
N ILE A 155 -9.15 -9.60 7.10
CA ILE A 155 -10.21 -9.87 6.12
C ILE A 155 -9.64 -10.46 4.83
N GLY A 156 -8.50 -9.93 4.35
CA GLY A 156 -7.83 -10.47 3.16
C GLY A 156 -7.44 -11.94 3.30
N SER A 157 -7.13 -12.36 4.52
CA SER A 157 -6.67 -13.71 4.84
C SER A 157 -7.73 -14.56 5.57
N MET A 158 -8.90 -14.00 5.84
CA MET A 158 -9.99 -14.67 6.53
C MET A 158 -10.42 -15.93 5.75
N LEU A 159 -10.67 -17.01 6.46
CA LEU A 159 -10.96 -18.36 5.94
C LEU A 159 -9.79 -19.03 5.19
N LYS A 160 -8.65 -18.36 5.02
CA LYS A 160 -7.45 -18.90 4.37
C LYS A 160 -6.41 -19.36 5.39
N VAL A 161 -6.32 -18.66 6.54
CA VAL A 161 -5.44 -19.04 7.65
C VAL A 161 -6.22 -19.13 8.96
N PRO A 162 -5.74 -19.95 9.93
CA PRO A 162 -6.36 -20.01 11.26
C PRO A 162 -6.31 -18.68 11.99
N GLY A 163 -7.28 -18.40 12.87
CA GLY A 163 -7.33 -17.13 13.64
C GLY A 163 -6.12 -16.87 14.54
N ASN A 164 -5.38 -17.93 14.94
CA ASN A 164 -4.15 -17.85 15.72
C ASN A 164 -2.87 -17.91 14.85
N TYR A 165 -2.97 -17.62 13.56
CA TYR A 165 -1.85 -17.77 12.64
C TYR A 165 -0.65 -16.87 12.98
N ALA A 166 -0.91 -15.65 13.46
CA ALA A 166 0.15 -14.75 13.93
C ALA A 166 0.98 -15.39 15.07
N GLU A 167 0.32 -16.01 16.05
CA GLU A 167 1.00 -16.74 17.16
C GLU A 167 1.82 -17.92 16.64
N THR A 168 1.32 -18.59 15.59
CA THR A 168 2.04 -19.70 14.94
C THR A 168 3.33 -19.21 14.30
N LEU A 169 3.29 -18.06 13.61
CA LEU A 169 4.48 -17.47 13.02
C LEU A 169 5.47 -16.97 14.09
N GLU A 170 4.98 -16.45 15.20
CA GLU A 170 5.83 -16.04 16.33
C GLU A 170 6.59 -17.19 16.96
N LYS A 171 5.98 -18.37 17.09
CA LYS A 171 6.66 -19.58 17.55
C LYS A 171 7.77 -20.03 16.60
N ARG A 172 7.73 -19.61 15.33
CA ARG A 172 8.77 -19.82 14.32
C ARG A 172 9.83 -18.72 14.29
N GLY A 173 9.78 -17.75 15.24
CA GLY A 173 10.72 -16.64 15.33
C GLY A 173 10.37 -15.41 14.47
N ILE A 174 9.26 -15.44 13.75
CA ILE A 174 8.79 -14.37 12.88
C ILE A 174 7.86 -13.46 13.67
N LYS A 175 8.25 -12.21 13.96
CA LYS A 175 7.38 -11.24 14.61
C LYS A 175 6.19 -10.93 13.68
N CYS A 176 4.95 -11.21 14.13
CA CYS A 176 3.80 -11.13 13.25
C CYS A 176 2.69 -10.26 13.83
N MET A 177 2.00 -9.50 12.98
CA MET A 177 0.82 -8.71 13.32
C MET A 177 -0.32 -9.01 12.35
N CYS A 178 -1.43 -9.53 12.87
CA CYS A 178 -2.71 -9.55 12.16
C CYS A 178 -3.32 -8.16 12.22
N PHE A 179 -3.43 -7.48 11.07
CA PHE A 179 -3.95 -6.11 11.01
C PHE A 179 -5.47 -6.09 11.04
N ASN A 180 -6.01 -5.26 11.91
CA ASN A 180 -7.43 -4.97 12.10
C ASN A 180 -8.31 -6.23 12.15
N PRO A 181 -8.14 -7.12 13.16
CA PRO A 181 -8.91 -8.35 13.30
C PRO A 181 -10.41 -8.08 13.22
N PHE A 182 -11.11 -8.90 12.42
CA PHE A 182 -12.55 -8.80 12.26
C PHE A 182 -13.27 -9.08 13.59
N ARG A 183 -14.25 -8.25 13.90
CA ARG A 183 -15.14 -8.43 15.05
C ARG A 183 -16.56 -8.36 14.55
N PRO A 184 -17.47 -9.25 14.98
CA PRO A 184 -18.87 -9.24 14.55
C PRO A 184 -19.65 -8.11 15.25
N VAL A 185 -19.23 -6.86 15.04
CA VAL A 185 -19.87 -5.64 15.53
C VAL A 185 -20.08 -4.68 14.37
N LEU A 186 -21.17 -3.91 14.42
CA LEU A 186 -21.43 -2.84 13.44
C LEU A 186 -20.48 -1.67 13.68
N ASP A 187 -19.25 -1.79 13.16
CA ASP A 187 -18.24 -0.74 13.24
C ASP A 187 -17.61 -0.55 11.85
N ILE A 188 -17.89 0.59 11.23
CA ILE A 188 -17.35 0.94 9.90
C ILE A 188 -15.81 1.05 9.92
N ALA A 189 -15.19 1.29 11.08
CA ALA A 189 -13.73 1.28 11.19
C ALA A 189 -13.10 -0.07 10.80
N GLN A 190 -13.88 -1.15 10.77
CA GLN A 190 -13.44 -2.45 10.26
C GLN A 190 -13.21 -2.47 8.74
N ASN A 191 -13.77 -1.51 7.99
CA ASN A 191 -13.52 -1.36 6.55
C ASN A 191 -12.15 -0.73 6.26
N ASN A 192 -11.49 -0.19 7.26
CA ASN A 192 -10.12 0.30 7.12
C ASN A 192 -9.16 -0.89 7.01
N ARG A 193 -8.78 -1.25 5.79
CA ARG A 193 -7.91 -2.40 5.48
C ARG A 193 -6.59 -1.93 4.90
N THR A 194 -5.53 -2.70 5.13
CA THR A 194 -4.30 -2.49 4.39
C THR A 194 -4.31 -3.34 3.14
N HIS A 195 -4.42 -2.70 1.96
CA HIS A 195 -4.35 -3.40 0.68
C HIS A 195 -2.95 -3.35 0.06
N ARG A 196 -1.96 -2.89 0.82
CA ARG A 196 -0.57 -2.80 0.39
C ARG A 196 0.06 -4.19 0.28
N LYS A 197 1.01 -4.33 -0.65
CA LYS A 197 1.92 -5.45 -0.77
C LYS A 197 3.30 -4.85 -0.76
N ILE A 198 3.99 -4.99 0.34
CA ILE A 198 5.31 -4.40 0.57
C ILE A 198 6.25 -5.50 1.08
N ALA A 199 7.43 -5.61 0.48
CA ALA A 199 8.55 -6.30 1.06
C ALA A 199 9.74 -5.35 1.10
N VAL A 200 10.41 -5.23 2.26
CA VAL A 200 11.63 -4.46 2.43
C VAL A 200 12.72 -5.38 2.96
N ILE A 201 13.88 -5.34 2.33
CA ILE A 201 15.05 -6.12 2.70
C ILE A 201 16.20 -5.16 2.99
N ASP A 202 16.67 -5.15 4.24
CA ASP A 202 17.83 -4.39 4.76
C ASP A 202 17.80 -2.88 4.48
N GLY A 203 16.64 -2.31 4.09
CA GLY A 203 16.52 -0.91 3.65
C GLY A 203 17.18 -0.61 2.31
N LYS A 204 17.63 -1.64 1.58
CA LYS A 204 18.32 -1.55 0.30
C LYS A 204 17.43 -1.91 -0.88
N THR A 205 16.54 -2.87 -0.68
CA THR A 205 15.63 -3.36 -1.73
C THR A 205 14.20 -3.36 -1.21
N ALA A 206 13.27 -2.87 -2.02
CA ALA A 206 11.84 -3.00 -1.74
C ALA A 206 11.08 -3.54 -2.95
N PHE A 207 9.99 -4.24 -2.66
CA PHE A 207 9.06 -4.77 -3.65
C PHE A 207 7.65 -4.27 -3.37
N THR A 208 6.91 -3.98 -4.44
CA THR A 208 5.47 -3.71 -4.39
C THR A 208 4.80 -4.15 -5.69
N GLY A 209 3.46 -4.22 -5.69
CA GLY A 209 2.67 -4.61 -6.86
C GLY A 209 1.30 -5.14 -6.48
N GLY A 210 0.70 -5.92 -7.39
CA GLY A 210 -0.58 -6.59 -7.15
C GLY A 210 -0.45 -7.95 -6.48
N VAL A 211 0.71 -8.59 -6.56
CA VAL A 211 0.97 -9.97 -6.13
C VAL A 211 0.84 -10.13 -4.62
N ASN A 212 -0.07 -10.99 -4.17
CA ASN A 212 -0.16 -11.43 -2.77
C ASN A 212 0.60 -12.74 -2.55
N LEU A 213 0.72 -13.20 -1.29
CA LEU A 213 1.38 -14.46 -0.95
C LEU A 213 0.39 -15.64 -1.00
N ALA A 214 -0.04 -15.97 -2.22
CA ALA A 214 -0.91 -17.10 -2.50
C ALA A 214 -0.62 -17.64 -3.91
N ASP A 215 -0.88 -18.93 -4.10
CA ASP A 215 -0.46 -19.70 -5.27
C ASP A 215 -1.14 -19.26 -6.57
N GLU A 216 -2.36 -18.71 -6.49
CA GLU A 216 -3.06 -18.16 -7.65
C GLU A 216 -2.33 -16.97 -8.30
N TYR A 217 -1.61 -16.15 -7.52
CA TYR A 217 -0.88 -14.98 -8.04
C TYR A 217 0.37 -15.34 -8.83
N ILE A 218 0.86 -16.56 -8.67
CA ILE A 218 2.03 -17.09 -9.37
C ILE A 218 1.69 -18.27 -10.30
N ASN A 219 0.41 -18.45 -10.58
CA ASN A 219 -0.12 -19.49 -11.46
C ASN A 219 0.29 -20.93 -11.10
N GLU A 220 0.53 -21.23 -9.82
CA GLU A 220 0.66 -22.61 -9.31
C GLU A 220 -0.72 -23.27 -9.15
N THR A 221 -1.78 -22.47 -8.98
CA THR A 221 -3.18 -22.88 -9.00
C THR A 221 -3.98 -21.92 -9.88
N HIS A 222 -5.08 -22.41 -10.48
CA HIS A 222 -5.85 -21.64 -11.46
C HIS A 222 -7.34 -21.54 -11.11
N PRO A 223 -7.74 -21.07 -9.90
CA PRO A 223 -9.16 -21.03 -9.51
C PRO A 223 -9.99 -20.08 -10.40
N PHE A 224 -9.34 -19.10 -11.04
CA PHE A 224 -9.95 -18.10 -11.92
C PHE A 224 -9.32 -18.08 -13.33
N GLY A 225 -8.67 -19.17 -13.75
CA GLY A 225 -7.86 -19.22 -14.95
C GLY A 225 -6.45 -18.65 -14.75
N HIS A 226 -5.77 -18.27 -15.83
CA HIS A 226 -4.43 -17.68 -15.73
C HIS A 226 -4.51 -16.28 -15.12
N TRP A 227 -3.80 -16.09 -14.01
CA TRP A 227 -3.77 -14.82 -13.30
C TRP A 227 -2.65 -13.94 -13.81
N LYS A 228 -3.02 -12.78 -14.38
CA LYS A 228 -2.06 -11.78 -14.85
C LYS A 228 -1.88 -10.71 -13.75
N ASP A 229 -0.73 -10.74 -13.13
CA ASP A 229 -0.35 -9.70 -12.16
C ASP A 229 1.01 -9.09 -12.53
N THR A 230 1.36 -7.99 -11.86
CA THR A 230 2.61 -7.27 -12.09
C THR A 230 3.20 -6.80 -10.77
N GLY A 231 4.50 -6.55 -10.79
CA GLY A 231 5.20 -5.99 -9.66
C GLY A 231 6.41 -5.18 -10.07
N ILE A 232 6.96 -4.49 -9.09
CA ILE A 232 8.18 -3.70 -9.24
C ILE A 232 9.10 -3.97 -8.06
N MET A 233 10.38 -4.05 -8.31
CA MET A 233 11.44 -3.98 -7.32
C MET A 233 12.14 -2.64 -7.48
N VAL A 234 12.43 -2.00 -6.36
CA VAL A 234 13.19 -0.75 -6.33
C VAL A 234 14.39 -0.89 -5.38
N ARG A 235 15.46 -0.17 -5.71
CA ARG A 235 16.66 -0.02 -4.89
C ARG A 235 17.00 1.45 -4.74
N GLY A 236 17.86 1.76 -3.77
CA GLY A 236 18.24 3.13 -3.50
C GLY A 236 17.39 3.81 -2.44
N ARG A 237 17.49 5.12 -2.35
CA ARG A 237 16.91 5.91 -1.25
C ARG A 237 15.39 5.80 -1.11
N VAL A 238 14.65 5.54 -2.19
CA VAL A 238 13.19 5.36 -2.15
C VAL A 238 12.76 4.21 -1.24
N VAL A 239 13.63 3.24 -0.96
CA VAL A 239 13.34 2.11 -0.07
C VAL A 239 13.02 2.57 1.35
N GLN A 240 13.55 3.74 1.76
CA GLN A 240 13.24 4.33 3.06
C GLN A 240 11.76 4.76 3.18
N ASN A 241 11.12 5.15 2.08
CA ASN A 241 9.69 5.45 2.06
C ASN A 241 8.88 4.18 2.37
N PHE A 242 9.27 3.03 1.80
CA PHE A 242 8.63 1.74 2.09
C PHE A 242 8.86 1.29 3.53
N SER A 243 10.09 1.46 4.05
CA SER A 243 10.42 1.20 5.46
C SER A 243 9.57 2.05 6.39
N ALA A 244 9.42 3.34 6.08
CA ALA A 244 8.58 4.26 6.85
C ALA A 244 7.11 3.83 6.84
N MET A 245 6.55 3.51 5.66
CA MET A 245 5.16 3.05 5.54
C MET A 245 4.89 1.78 6.35
N PHE A 246 5.81 0.81 6.33
CA PHE A 246 5.69 -0.41 7.12
C PHE A 246 5.76 -0.12 8.63
N LEU A 247 6.79 0.60 9.06
CA LEU A 247 7.02 0.89 10.48
C LEU A 247 5.94 1.78 11.10
N GLN A 248 5.36 2.70 10.32
CA GLN A 248 4.20 3.47 10.75
C GLN A 248 3.03 2.57 11.14
N LEU A 249 2.74 1.54 10.33
CA LEU A 249 1.67 0.59 10.66
C LEU A 249 2.08 -0.35 11.79
N TRP A 250 3.34 -0.81 11.81
CA TRP A 250 3.90 -1.65 12.87
C TRP A 250 3.86 -0.99 14.25
N SER A 251 3.89 0.33 14.31
CA SER A 251 3.78 1.10 15.57
C SER A 251 2.46 0.85 16.32
N LEU A 252 1.42 0.33 15.67
CA LEU A 252 0.21 -0.12 16.34
C LEU A 252 0.45 -1.34 17.26
N ARG A 253 1.49 -2.10 17.00
CA ARG A 253 1.95 -3.21 17.85
C ARG A 253 3.02 -2.77 18.83
N ASN A 254 3.96 -1.92 18.41
CA ASN A 254 5.07 -1.42 19.21
C ASN A 254 5.09 0.11 19.20
N GLU A 255 4.50 0.73 20.21
CA GLU A 255 4.35 2.19 20.30
C GLU A 255 5.69 2.95 20.40
N ASN A 256 6.76 2.26 20.88
CA ASN A 256 8.09 2.82 21.11
C ASN A 256 9.09 2.34 20.03
N GLU A 257 8.69 2.33 18.75
CA GLU A 257 9.57 1.92 17.66
C GLU A 257 10.70 2.93 17.45
N ASP A 258 11.92 2.43 17.42
CA ASP A 258 13.10 3.24 17.08
C ASP A 258 13.33 3.21 15.55
N PHE A 259 12.83 4.21 14.87
CA PHE A 259 12.96 4.34 13.43
C PHE A 259 14.41 4.52 12.98
N GLN A 260 15.27 5.13 13.80
CA GLN A 260 16.67 5.41 13.43
C GLN A 260 17.49 4.13 13.24
N LYS A 261 17.11 3.05 13.91
CA LYS A 261 17.72 1.73 13.75
C LYS A 261 17.69 1.22 12.30
N TYR A 262 16.70 1.68 11.51
CA TYR A 262 16.45 1.23 10.14
C TYR A 262 16.87 2.24 9.08
N LEU A 263 17.50 3.34 9.53
CA LEU A 263 18.04 4.34 8.61
C LEU A 263 19.17 3.74 7.78
N THR A 264 19.02 3.83 6.46
CA THR A 264 20.07 3.52 5.50
C THR A 264 20.19 4.69 4.52
N ASP A 265 21.37 4.91 3.99
CA ASP A 265 21.63 5.85 2.91
C ASP A 265 22.39 5.10 1.82
N GLU A 266 21.64 4.44 0.97
CA GLU A 266 22.16 3.59 -0.11
C GLU A 266 21.67 4.18 -1.44
N PRO A 267 22.33 5.22 -1.97
CA PRO A 267 21.97 5.77 -3.28
C PRO A 267 22.29 4.74 -4.37
N GLU A 268 21.32 4.44 -5.23
CA GLU A 268 21.49 3.52 -6.34
C GLU A 268 20.66 4.01 -7.54
N GLY A 269 21.23 3.92 -8.75
CA GLY A 269 20.54 4.31 -9.97
C GLY A 269 20.46 5.82 -10.20
N ASN A 270 19.67 6.19 -11.20
CA ASN A 270 19.56 7.56 -11.69
C ASN A 270 18.11 7.98 -12.01
N CYS A 271 17.13 7.25 -11.50
CA CYS A 271 15.72 7.56 -11.69
C CYS A 271 15.17 8.33 -10.48
N SER A 272 14.20 9.20 -10.74
CA SER A 272 13.40 9.85 -9.71
C SER A 272 12.15 9.02 -9.39
N CYS A 273 11.90 8.79 -8.10
CA CYS A 273 10.76 7.98 -7.64
C CYS A 273 10.19 8.51 -6.32
N ILE A 274 8.87 8.48 -6.19
CA ILE A 274 8.16 8.65 -4.91
C ILE A 274 7.36 7.40 -4.63
N ALA A 275 7.64 6.75 -3.50
CA ALA A 275 6.78 5.73 -2.95
C ALA A 275 5.91 6.32 -1.85
N PHE A 276 4.58 6.21 -2.01
CA PHE A 276 3.59 6.69 -1.04
C PHE A 276 2.38 5.78 -1.00
N SER A 277 1.52 5.97 -0.03
CA SER A 277 0.22 5.28 0.04
C SER A 277 -0.82 6.20 0.66
N ASP A 278 -2.08 6.06 0.25
CA ASP A 278 -3.21 6.51 1.03
C ASP A 278 -3.36 5.54 2.19
N ALA A 279 -2.85 5.93 3.34
CA ALA A 279 -2.98 5.11 4.52
C ALA A 279 -4.46 5.10 4.95
N PRO A 280 -4.99 3.95 5.41
CA PRO A 280 -6.35 3.90 5.95
C PRO A 280 -6.53 4.81 7.17
N TYR A 281 -5.45 5.42 7.62
CA TYR A 281 -5.40 6.22 8.83
C TYR A 281 -4.47 7.42 8.66
N GLY A 282 -5.01 8.62 8.73
CA GLY A 282 -4.20 9.80 9.00
C GLY A 282 -4.15 10.88 7.95
N GLN A 283 -4.80 10.72 6.80
CA GLN A 283 -4.93 11.78 5.81
C GLN A 283 -6.41 11.98 5.48
N ASP A 284 -6.83 13.24 5.44
CA ASP A 284 -8.21 13.63 5.11
C ASP A 284 -8.40 13.80 3.59
N THR A 285 -7.38 13.45 2.77
CA THR A 285 -7.40 13.62 1.30
C THR A 285 -7.07 12.32 0.59
N ASN A 286 -7.85 12.00 -0.46
CA ASN A 286 -7.62 10.87 -1.36
C ASN A 286 -6.49 11.20 -2.33
N VAL A 287 -5.23 11.10 -1.88
CA VAL A 287 -4.07 11.52 -2.66
C VAL A 287 -3.90 10.69 -3.93
N CYS A 288 -4.09 9.36 -3.85
CA CYS A 288 -3.99 8.48 -5.02
C CYS A 288 -5.05 8.81 -6.06
N GLU A 289 -6.30 8.97 -5.65
CA GLU A 289 -7.41 9.30 -6.55
C GLU A 289 -7.17 10.64 -7.25
N ASN A 290 -6.84 11.69 -6.49
CA ASN A 290 -6.54 12.99 -7.03
C ASN A 290 -5.36 12.97 -8.01
N LEU A 291 -4.34 12.15 -7.75
CA LEU A 291 -3.22 11.97 -8.66
C LEU A 291 -3.65 11.28 -9.96
N TYR A 292 -4.49 10.23 -9.89
CA TYR A 292 -5.05 9.59 -11.08
C TYR A 292 -5.88 10.57 -11.91
N LEU A 293 -6.75 11.36 -11.29
CA LEU A 293 -7.52 12.40 -11.97
C LEU A 293 -6.60 13.40 -12.67
N LYS A 294 -5.55 13.86 -11.96
CA LYS A 294 -4.55 14.79 -12.51
C LYS A 294 -3.83 14.20 -13.73
N ILE A 295 -3.44 12.93 -13.66
CA ILE A 295 -2.79 12.21 -14.79
C ILE A 295 -3.75 12.08 -15.97
N ILE A 296 -4.99 11.67 -15.75
CA ILE A 296 -6.00 11.48 -16.81
C ILE A 296 -6.31 12.79 -17.52
N TYR A 297 -6.52 13.89 -16.75
CA TYR A 297 -6.79 15.21 -17.34
C TYR A 297 -5.60 15.78 -18.10
N ASN A 298 -4.37 15.38 -17.78
CA ASN A 298 -3.17 15.84 -18.45
C ASN A 298 -2.70 14.92 -19.60
N ALA A 299 -3.34 13.78 -19.79
CA ALA A 299 -3.01 12.83 -20.84
C ALA A 299 -3.18 13.45 -22.22
N LYS A 300 -2.20 13.24 -23.13
CA LYS A 300 -2.18 13.80 -24.50
C LYS A 300 -2.37 12.75 -25.59
N LYS A 301 -1.93 11.51 -25.36
CA LYS A 301 -1.93 10.45 -26.38
C LYS A 301 -2.82 9.28 -26.00
N TYR A 302 -2.59 8.70 -24.82
CA TYR A 302 -3.34 7.52 -24.38
C TYR A 302 -3.45 7.44 -22.85
N VAL A 303 -4.49 6.74 -22.38
CA VAL A 303 -4.69 6.29 -20.99
C VAL A 303 -5.06 4.81 -21.07
N TYR A 304 -4.18 3.93 -20.58
CA TYR A 304 -4.43 2.49 -20.53
C TYR A 304 -4.51 2.04 -19.06
N ILE A 305 -5.64 1.43 -18.71
CA ILE A 305 -5.93 1.00 -17.34
C ILE A 305 -6.19 -0.51 -17.35
N ASN A 306 -5.44 -1.25 -16.55
CA ASN A 306 -5.72 -2.65 -16.25
C ASN A 306 -6.14 -2.74 -14.79
N THR A 307 -7.33 -3.23 -14.51
CA THR A 307 -7.85 -3.32 -13.15
C THR A 307 -8.73 -4.57 -12.96
N PRO A 308 -8.58 -5.30 -11.83
CA PRO A 308 -9.47 -6.41 -11.51
C PRO A 308 -10.87 -5.93 -11.10
N TYR A 309 -11.01 -4.68 -10.65
CA TYR A 309 -12.27 -4.10 -10.18
C TYR A 309 -12.50 -2.74 -10.82
N LEU A 310 -13.47 -2.65 -11.72
CA LEU A 310 -13.84 -1.39 -12.33
C LEU A 310 -14.95 -0.71 -11.50
N ILE A 311 -14.55 -0.05 -10.43
CA ILE A 311 -15.45 0.72 -9.55
C ILE A 311 -15.06 2.19 -9.70
N LEU A 312 -15.77 2.89 -10.58
CA LEU A 312 -15.52 4.31 -10.86
C LEU A 312 -16.59 5.16 -10.15
N ASP A 313 -16.15 6.19 -9.48
CA ASP A 313 -17.05 7.26 -9.05
C ASP A 313 -17.36 8.22 -10.21
N GLY A 314 -18.21 9.20 -9.95
CA GLY A 314 -18.66 10.16 -10.97
C GLY A 314 -17.52 11.04 -11.49
N GLU A 315 -16.52 11.36 -10.68
CA GLU A 315 -15.38 12.21 -11.04
C GLU A 315 -14.41 11.47 -11.96
N MET A 316 -14.05 10.24 -11.60
CA MET A 316 -13.18 9.39 -12.42
C MET A 316 -13.83 9.05 -13.76
N GLN A 317 -15.12 8.70 -13.75
CA GLN A 317 -15.87 8.43 -14.99
C GLN A 317 -15.88 9.65 -15.91
N ARG A 318 -16.12 10.85 -15.36
CA ARG A 318 -16.11 12.10 -16.12
C ARG A 318 -14.74 12.40 -16.70
N ALA A 319 -13.67 12.19 -15.94
CA ALA A 319 -12.30 12.42 -16.39
C ALA A 319 -11.97 11.53 -17.61
N LEU A 320 -12.27 10.21 -17.54
CA LEU A 320 -12.07 9.26 -18.62
C LEU A 320 -12.87 9.59 -19.88
N ILE A 321 -14.17 9.94 -19.72
CA ILE A 321 -15.03 10.37 -20.83
C ILE A 321 -14.48 11.65 -21.48
N THR A 322 -14.05 12.61 -20.68
CA THR A 322 -13.48 13.88 -21.17
C THR A 322 -12.20 13.63 -21.96
N ALA A 323 -11.27 12.81 -21.43
CA ALA A 323 -10.05 12.44 -22.13
C ALA A 323 -10.34 11.78 -23.48
N ALA A 324 -11.25 10.78 -23.52
CA ALA A 324 -11.64 10.10 -24.76
C ALA A 324 -12.28 11.06 -25.78
N ARG A 325 -13.17 11.95 -25.36
CA ARG A 325 -13.80 12.96 -26.22
C ARG A 325 -12.82 14.02 -26.71
N SER A 326 -11.71 14.21 -26.04
CA SER A 326 -10.62 15.11 -26.44
C SER A 326 -9.62 14.42 -27.39
N GLY A 327 -9.87 13.18 -27.82
CA GLY A 327 -9.02 12.48 -28.76
C GLY A 327 -7.91 11.63 -28.14
N VAL A 328 -7.92 11.45 -26.82
CA VAL A 328 -7.00 10.54 -26.12
C VAL A 328 -7.50 9.10 -26.31
N ASP A 329 -6.59 8.16 -26.68
CA ASP A 329 -6.90 6.73 -26.76
C ASP A 329 -7.06 6.15 -25.35
N VAL A 330 -8.31 5.95 -24.91
CA VAL A 330 -8.62 5.41 -23.57
C VAL A 330 -8.99 3.94 -23.69
N ARG A 331 -8.20 3.07 -23.03
CA ARG A 331 -8.44 1.62 -23.00
C ARG A 331 -8.48 1.12 -21.56
N ILE A 332 -9.52 0.32 -21.26
CA ILE A 332 -9.70 -0.28 -19.94
C ILE A 332 -9.81 -1.79 -20.13
N THR A 333 -8.94 -2.52 -19.45
CA THR A 333 -8.95 -3.99 -19.41
C THR A 333 -9.43 -4.46 -18.05
N VAL A 334 -10.44 -5.30 -18.06
CA VAL A 334 -11.02 -5.95 -16.88
C VAL A 334 -11.01 -7.47 -17.09
N PRO A 335 -11.08 -8.27 -16.01
CA PRO A 335 -11.23 -9.71 -16.11
C PRO A 335 -12.51 -10.09 -16.89
N HIS A 336 -12.45 -11.21 -17.61
CA HIS A 336 -13.63 -11.81 -18.21
C HIS A 336 -14.51 -12.42 -17.11
N ILE A 337 -15.84 -12.28 -17.23
CA ILE A 337 -16.84 -12.87 -16.33
C ILE A 337 -17.12 -14.30 -16.78
#